data_97dd7d622af6c2cc817959e7318e4c1c
#
_entry.id   97dd7d622af6c2cc817959e7318e4c1c
#
_cell.length_a   1.000
_cell.length_b   1.000
_cell.length_c   1.000
_cell.angle_alpha   90.00
_cell.angle_beta   90.00
_cell.angle_gamma   90.00
#
_symmetry.space_group_name_H-M   'P 1'
#
loop_
_entity.id
_entity.type
_entity.pdbx_description
1 polymer ?
#
loop_
_entity_poly.entity_id
_entity_poly.type
_entity_poly.pdbx_seq_one_letter_code
_entity_poly.pdbx_strand_id
1 'polypeptide(L)'
;MDKQKTFGINEAQNLLSSVTAPWVKSLDLQINSISNWKCKFILNYNEKLVRAGNIICGQAIVSAADTAMIVAVISAIGKYQEITTVDISCKYLRPLSSGGLIETEILKLGQRLVVGRIIVKDIKSSKLAAEISCTYARL
;
A
#
# COMPACT_ATOMS: atom_id res chain seq x y z
N MET A 1 -27.60 -10.59 9.48
CA MET A 1 -26.16 -10.68 9.25
C MET A 1 -25.59 -9.28 9.18
N ASP A 2 -24.85 -8.89 10.19
CA ASP A 2 -24.15 -7.62 10.15
C ASP A 2 -23.05 -7.69 9.11
N LYS A 3 -23.25 -6.94 8.04
CA LYS A 3 -22.13 -6.72 7.10
C LYS A 3 -21.05 -6.00 7.87
N GLN A 4 -19.90 -6.66 8.04
CA GLN A 4 -18.74 -6.07 8.68
C GLN A 4 -18.40 -4.77 7.94
N LYS A 5 -18.51 -3.64 8.65
CA LYS A 5 -18.34 -2.31 8.06
C LYS A 5 -16.86 -2.09 7.77
N THR A 6 -16.50 -2.02 6.50
CA THR A 6 -15.16 -1.64 6.06
C THR A 6 -14.88 -0.20 6.50
N PHE A 7 -13.65 0.08 6.92
CA PHE A 7 -13.22 1.44 7.21
C PHE A 7 -13.31 2.31 5.96
N GLY A 8 -13.74 3.55 6.15
CA GLY A 8 -13.69 4.57 5.12
C GLY A 8 -12.35 5.30 5.07
N ILE A 9 -12.28 6.35 4.25
CA ILE A 9 -11.04 7.12 4.06
C ILE A 9 -10.57 7.76 5.37
N ASN A 10 -11.47 8.28 6.20
CA ASN A 10 -11.09 8.94 7.45
C ASN A 10 -10.41 7.99 8.43
N GLU A 11 -10.97 6.79 8.61
CA GLU A 11 -10.39 5.76 9.47
C GLU A 11 -9.05 5.28 8.91
N ALA A 12 -8.96 5.09 7.60
CA ALA A 12 -7.72 4.69 6.94
C ALA A 12 -6.64 5.77 7.06
N GLN A 13 -7.01 7.03 6.96
CA GLN A 13 -6.10 8.17 7.16
C GLN A 13 -5.55 8.19 8.59
N ASN A 14 -6.40 7.90 9.57
CA ASN A 14 -5.98 7.80 10.97
C ASN A 14 -5.00 6.63 11.17
N LEU A 15 -5.18 5.52 10.49
CA LEU A 15 -4.22 4.42 10.52
C LEU A 15 -2.85 4.86 10.01
N LEU A 16 -2.80 5.54 8.87
CA LEU A 16 -1.54 6.03 8.32
C LEU A 16 -0.78 6.92 9.30
N SER A 17 -1.48 7.78 10.02
CA SER A 17 -0.84 8.71 10.96
C SER A 17 -0.47 8.07 12.29
N SER A 18 -1.13 7.00 12.72
CA SER A 18 -0.94 6.44 14.07
C SER A 18 -0.06 5.19 14.12
N VAL A 19 -0.02 4.38 13.05
CA VAL A 19 0.66 3.07 13.11
C VAL A 19 1.97 3.02 12.34
N THR A 20 2.27 4.00 11.48
CA THR A 20 3.49 3.99 10.67
C THR A 20 4.68 4.60 11.41
N ALA A 21 5.86 4.05 11.16
CA ALA A 21 7.11 4.62 11.67
C ALA A 21 7.33 6.03 11.12
N PRO A 22 8.05 6.91 11.85
CA PRO A 22 8.27 8.30 11.42
C PRO A 22 8.82 8.45 9.99
N TRP A 23 9.78 7.62 9.59
CA TRP A 23 10.35 7.69 8.24
C TRP A 23 9.37 7.24 7.16
N VAL A 24 8.46 6.33 7.50
CA VAL A 24 7.40 5.88 6.57
C VAL A 24 6.39 6.99 6.33
N LYS A 25 6.10 7.79 7.35
CA LYS A 25 5.23 8.98 7.20
C LYS A 25 5.81 9.98 6.19
N SER A 26 7.15 10.06 6.06
CA SER A 26 7.78 10.94 5.09
C SER A 26 7.57 10.53 3.63
N LEU A 27 7.06 9.34 3.36
CA LEU A 27 6.58 8.95 2.02
C LEU A 27 5.38 9.79 1.58
N ASP A 28 4.67 10.38 2.53
CA ASP A 28 3.46 11.17 2.29
C ASP A 28 2.44 10.44 1.40
N LEU A 29 2.21 9.17 1.73
CA LEU A 29 1.29 8.31 1.00
C LEU A 29 -0.14 8.84 1.14
N GLN A 30 -0.81 9.06 0.02
CA GLN A 30 -2.17 9.59 -0.03
C GLN A 30 -3.16 8.48 -0.36
N ILE A 31 -4.32 8.52 0.30
CA ILE A 31 -5.40 7.58 0.02
C ILE A 31 -6.27 8.19 -1.07
N ASN A 32 -6.40 7.47 -2.19
CA ASN A 32 -7.27 7.87 -3.29
C ASN A 32 -8.68 7.27 -3.13
N SER A 33 -8.76 5.96 -2.86
CA SER A 33 -10.04 5.30 -2.61
C SER A 33 -9.87 4.07 -1.73
N ILE A 34 -10.88 3.85 -0.88
CA ILE A 34 -11.02 2.65 -0.07
C ILE A 34 -12.31 1.98 -0.49
N SER A 35 -12.20 0.78 -1.03
CA SER A 35 -13.35 -0.08 -1.28
C SER A 35 -13.05 -1.47 -0.73
N ASN A 36 -14.11 -2.28 -0.62
CA ASN A 36 -13.96 -3.59 -0.03
C ASN A 36 -12.95 -4.43 -0.84
N TRP A 37 -11.84 -4.80 -0.21
CA TRP A 37 -10.75 -5.62 -0.75
C TRP A 37 -9.91 -4.99 -1.87
N LYS A 38 -10.29 -3.81 -2.38
CA LYS A 38 -9.52 -3.08 -3.40
C LYS A 38 -9.39 -1.62 -2.99
N CYS A 39 -8.16 -1.15 -2.91
CA CYS A 39 -7.89 0.23 -2.54
C CYS A 39 -6.89 0.85 -3.51
N LYS A 40 -6.90 2.18 -3.57
CA LYS A 40 -5.96 2.95 -4.38
C LYS A 40 -5.29 4.02 -3.55
N PHE A 41 -3.99 4.14 -3.73
CA PHE A 41 -3.14 5.10 -3.03
C PHE A 41 -2.27 5.82 -4.04
N ILE A 42 -1.79 7.00 -3.66
CA ILE A 42 -0.89 7.78 -4.50
C ILE A 42 0.41 8.03 -3.74
N LEU A 43 1.53 7.70 -4.37
CA LEU A 43 2.86 8.07 -3.96
C LEU A 43 3.33 9.21 -4.87
N ASN A 44 3.29 10.44 -4.38
CA ASN A 44 3.71 11.59 -5.16
C ASN A 44 5.23 11.60 -5.34
N TYR A 45 5.66 12.15 -6.48
CA TYR A 45 7.08 12.44 -6.68
C TYR A 45 7.57 13.38 -5.58
N ASN A 46 8.69 13.01 -4.97
CA ASN A 46 9.34 13.78 -3.93
C ASN A 46 10.84 13.59 -4.07
N GLU A 47 11.59 14.68 -4.11
CA GLU A 47 13.05 14.65 -4.29
C GLU A 47 13.76 13.80 -3.24
N LYS A 48 13.21 13.70 -2.03
CA LYS A 48 13.76 12.84 -0.97
C LYS A 48 13.68 11.34 -1.28
N LEU A 49 12.82 10.95 -2.21
CA LEU A 49 12.61 9.55 -2.61
C LEU A 49 13.35 9.18 -3.88
N VAL A 50 14.02 10.15 -4.50
CA VAL A 50 14.59 10.00 -5.83
C VAL A 50 16.06 9.63 -5.72
N ARG A 51 16.44 8.55 -6.41
CA ARG A 51 17.84 8.15 -6.55
C ARG A 51 18.49 8.81 -7.76
N ALA A 52 19.80 8.60 -7.92
CA ALA A 52 20.52 9.02 -9.13
C ALA A 52 19.75 8.52 -10.38
N GLY A 53 19.59 9.41 -11.36
CA GLY A 53 18.81 9.13 -12.58
C GLY A 53 17.36 9.66 -12.52
N ASN A 54 17.02 10.40 -11.48
CA ASN A 54 15.71 11.08 -11.32
C ASN A 54 14.51 10.13 -11.32
N ILE A 55 14.66 8.98 -10.73
CA ILE A 55 13.58 8.01 -10.55
C ILE A 55 13.38 7.69 -9.07
N ILE A 56 12.16 7.40 -8.69
CA ILE A 56 11.83 7.03 -7.31
C ILE A 56 12.55 5.72 -6.99
N CYS A 57 13.25 5.68 -5.86
CA CYS A 57 14.01 4.49 -5.49
C CYS A 57 13.10 3.29 -5.19
N GLY A 58 13.62 2.09 -5.45
CA GLY A 58 12.87 0.85 -5.22
C GLY A 58 12.45 0.66 -3.77
N GLN A 59 13.27 1.12 -2.83
CA GLN A 59 12.97 1.05 -1.41
C GLN A 59 11.71 1.86 -1.05
N ALA A 60 11.53 3.03 -1.66
CA ALA A 60 10.33 3.84 -1.45
C ALA A 60 9.10 3.15 -2.05
N ILE A 61 9.22 2.54 -3.22
CA ILE A 61 8.13 1.84 -3.88
C ILE A 61 7.63 0.68 -3.03
N VAL A 62 8.52 -0.20 -2.59
CA VAL A 62 8.11 -1.36 -1.78
C VAL A 62 7.61 -0.95 -0.41
N SER A 63 8.18 0.08 0.20
CA SER A 63 7.73 0.61 1.48
C SER A 63 6.32 1.21 1.37
N ALA A 64 6.05 1.99 0.34
CA ALA A 64 4.73 2.56 0.08
C ALA A 64 3.69 1.46 -0.19
N ALA A 65 4.05 0.45 -0.96
CA ALA A 65 3.17 -0.66 -1.27
C ALA A 65 2.83 -1.49 -0.02
N ASP A 66 3.82 -1.80 0.80
CA ASP A 66 3.63 -2.52 2.06
C ASP A 66 2.70 -1.74 3.00
N THR A 67 2.95 -0.46 3.16
CA THR A 67 2.12 0.44 3.98
C THR A 67 0.69 0.50 3.46
N ALA A 68 0.51 0.65 2.16
CA ALA A 68 -0.80 0.70 1.52
C ALA A 68 -1.59 -0.59 1.78
N MET A 69 -0.94 -1.75 1.63
CA MET A 69 -1.62 -3.02 1.87
C MET A 69 -1.98 -3.21 3.34
N ILE A 70 -1.13 -2.82 4.28
CA ILE A 70 -1.45 -2.88 5.71
C ILE A 70 -2.71 -2.08 6.01
N VAL A 71 -2.80 -0.86 5.50
CA VAL A 71 -4.00 -0.02 5.64
C VAL A 71 -5.21 -0.69 5.00
N ALA A 72 -5.05 -1.23 3.80
CA ALA A 72 -6.13 -1.92 3.08
C ALA A 72 -6.65 -3.13 3.85
N VAL A 73 -5.76 -3.93 4.41
CA VAL A 73 -6.13 -5.13 5.19
C VAL A 73 -6.89 -4.74 6.47
N ILE A 74 -6.37 -3.79 7.24
CA ILE A 74 -7.04 -3.34 8.47
C ILE A 74 -8.39 -2.71 8.14
N SER A 75 -8.47 -1.95 7.04
CA SER A 75 -9.73 -1.38 6.57
C SER A 75 -10.75 -2.46 6.21
N ALA A 76 -10.32 -3.53 5.55
CA ALA A 76 -11.19 -4.66 5.20
C ALA A 76 -11.68 -5.43 6.45
N ILE A 77 -10.84 -5.55 7.46
CA ILE A 77 -11.22 -6.15 8.74
C ILE A 77 -12.29 -5.29 9.45
N GLY A 78 -12.26 -3.99 9.27
CA GLY A 78 -13.25 -3.05 9.83
C GLY A 78 -13.02 -2.68 11.28
N LYS A 79 -11.89 -3.05 11.85
CA LYS A 79 -11.43 -2.67 13.18
C LYS A 79 -9.92 -2.75 13.23
N TYR A 80 -9.29 -2.03 14.15
CA TYR A 80 -7.85 -2.14 14.33
C TYR A 80 -7.50 -3.57 14.75
N GLN A 81 -6.55 -4.12 14.05
CA GLN A 81 -5.89 -5.37 14.40
C GLN A 81 -4.41 -5.25 14.02
N GLU A 82 -3.54 -5.62 14.95
CA GLU A 82 -2.13 -5.66 14.66
C GLU A 82 -1.84 -6.76 13.64
N ILE A 83 -1.15 -6.40 12.58
CA ILE A 83 -0.69 -7.35 11.56
C ILE A 83 0.79 -7.13 11.31
N THR A 84 1.46 -8.17 10.87
CA THR A 84 2.89 -8.09 10.53
C THR A 84 3.13 -8.70 9.16
N THR A 85 4.06 -8.12 8.41
CA THR A 85 4.46 -8.62 7.10
C THR A 85 5.25 -9.91 7.28
N VAL A 86 4.79 -10.98 6.65
CA VAL A 86 5.46 -12.29 6.66
C VAL A 86 6.36 -12.43 5.44
N ASP A 87 5.85 -12.03 4.29
CA ASP A 87 6.55 -12.16 3.03
C ASP A 87 6.13 -11.03 2.10
N ILE A 88 7.10 -10.49 1.39
CA ILE A 88 6.86 -9.51 0.33
C ILE A 88 7.85 -9.77 -0.81
N SER A 89 7.32 -9.92 -2.01
CA SER A 89 8.10 -10.15 -3.22
C SER A 89 7.74 -9.10 -4.25
N CYS A 90 8.71 -8.28 -4.63
CA CYS A 90 8.51 -7.16 -5.54
C CYS A 90 9.29 -7.38 -6.83
N LYS A 91 8.59 -7.29 -7.96
CA LYS A 91 9.22 -7.22 -9.28
C LYS A 91 9.17 -5.80 -9.78
N TYR A 92 10.34 -5.20 -9.97
CA TYR A 92 10.48 -3.87 -10.54
C TYR A 92 10.59 -4.01 -12.06
N LEU A 93 9.60 -3.49 -12.77
CA LEU A 93 9.45 -3.70 -14.21
C LEU A 93 9.86 -2.48 -15.02
N ARG A 94 9.60 -1.28 -14.51
CA ARG A 94 9.91 -0.01 -15.18
C ARG A 94 10.23 1.07 -14.16
N PRO A 95 11.05 2.06 -14.54
CA PRO A 95 11.32 3.20 -13.67
C PRO A 95 10.03 3.97 -13.34
N LEU A 96 9.94 4.46 -12.11
CA LEU A 96 8.86 5.32 -11.65
C LEU A 96 9.38 6.76 -11.60
N SER A 97 9.06 7.55 -12.62
CA SER A 97 9.64 8.89 -12.81
C SER A 97 8.71 10.05 -12.47
N SER A 98 7.41 9.82 -12.32
CA SER A 98 6.45 10.91 -12.09
C SER A 98 5.56 10.74 -10.87
N GLY A 99 5.69 9.68 -10.16
CA GLY A 99 4.81 9.30 -9.05
C GLY A 99 4.09 7.98 -9.34
N GLY A 100 3.58 7.34 -8.31
CA GLY A 100 2.98 6.02 -8.39
C GLY A 100 1.51 5.98 -8.01
N LEU A 101 0.69 5.35 -8.82
CA LEU A 101 -0.63 4.87 -8.43
C LEU A 101 -0.47 3.45 -7.90
N ILE A 102 -0.80 3.24 -6.64
CA ILE A 102 -0.67 1.96 -5.96
C ILE A 102 -2.07 1.36 -5.83
N GLU A 103 -2.28 0.23 -6.47
CA GLU A 103 -3.54 -0.50 -6.41
C GLU A 103 -3.35 -1.77 -5.60
N THR A 104 -4.05 -1.88 -4.48
CA THR A 104 -4.01 -3.05 -3.61
C THR A 104 -5.23 -3.94 -3.84
N GLU A 105 -5.02 -5.24 -3.80
CA GLU A 105 -6.09 -6.23 -3.87
C GLU A 105 -5.83 -7.31 -2.83
N ILE A 106 -6.82 -7.54 -1.96
CA ILE A 106 -6.78 -8.67 -1.03
C ILE A 106 -7.29 -9.91 -1.78
N LEU A 107 -6.46 -10.94 -1.86
CA LEU A 107 -6.81 -12.19 -2.52
C LEU A 107 -7.44 -13.18 -1.56
N LYS A 108 -6.99 -13.17 -0.30
CA LYS A 108 -7.52 -14.02 0.76
C LYS A 108 -7.41 -13.30 2.09
N LEU A 109 -8.53 -13.16 2.76
CA LEU A 109 -8.59 -12.62 4.13
C LEU A 109 -8.86 -13.79 5.09
N GLY A 110 -7.79 -14.51 5.43
CA GLY A 110 -7.87 -15.65 6.35
C GLY A 110 -7.93 -15.23 7.80
N GLN A 111 -8.17 -16.17 8.69
CA GLN A 111 -8.19 -15.91 10.13
C GLN A 111 -6.81 -15.59 10.69
N ARG A 112 -5.76 -16.18 10.14
CA ARG A 112 -4.37 -16.00 10.57
C ARG A 112 -3.50 -15.34 9.52
N LEU A 113 -3.70 -15.68 8.25
CA LEU A 113 -2.90 -15.17 7.15
C LEU A 113 -3.78 -14.43 6.15
N VAL A 114 -3.25 -13.34 5.66
CA VAL A 114 -3.86 -12.53 4.60
C VAL A 114 -2.90 -12.51 3.43
N VAL A 115 -3.40 -12.79 2.24
CA VAL A 115 -2.63 -12.77 1.00
C VAL A 115 -3.13 -11.64 0.13
N GLY A 116 -2.22 -10.83 -0.38
CA GLY A 116 -2.53 -9.69 -1.21
C GLY A 116 -1.64 -9.57 -2.43
N ARG A 117 -2.10 -8.75 -3.36
CA ARG A 117 -1.39 -8.37 -4.57
C ARG A 117 -1.42 -6.86 -4.72
N ILE A 118 -0.31 -6.29 -5.14
CA ILE A 118 -0.20 -4.85 -5.34
C ILE A 118 0.37 -4.59 -6.73
N ILE A 119 -0.23 -3.63 -7.41
CA ILE A 119 0.26 -3.13 -8.69
C ILE A 119 0.59 -1.66 -8.53
N VAL A 120 1.78 -1.26 -8.98
CA VAL A 120 2.21 0.14 -9.00
C VAL A 120 2.37 0.57 -10.45
N LYS A 121 1.65 1.63 -10.83
CA LYS A 121 1.69 2.22 -12.17
C LYS A 121 2.27 3.63 -12.10
N ASP A 122 3.02 4.01 -13.12
CA ASP A 122 3.43 5.41 -13.28
C ASP A 122 2.20 6.29 -13.53
N ILE A 123 2.07 7.38 -12.78
CA ILE A 123 0.86 8.23 -12.85
C ILE A 123 0.67 8.83 -14.25
N LYS A 124 1.74 9.28 -14.90
CA LYS A 124 1.64 9.94 -16.20
C LYS A 124 1.42 8.96 -17.35
N SER A 125 2.19 7.87 -17.38
CA SER A 125 2.15 6.93 -18.51
C SER A 125 1.14 5.81 -18.33
N SER A 126 0.68 5.56 -17.12
CA SER A 126 -0.14 4.40 -16.73
C SER A 126 0.55 3.06 -16.95
N LYS A 127 1.85 3.06 -17.21
CA LYS A 127 2.62 1.83 -17.41
C LYS A 127 2.89 1.15 -16.07
N LEU A 128 2.85 -0.16 -16.08
CA LEU A 128 3.14 -0.99 -14.91
C LEU A 128 4.61 -0.83 -14.51
N ALA A 129 4.86 -0.29 -13.32
CA ALA A 129 6.19 -0.08 -12.79
C ALA A 129 6.64 -1.19 -11.85
N ALA A 130 5.72 -1.75 -11.06
CA ALA A 130 6.03 -2.85 -10.14
C ALA A 130 4.82 -3.75 -9.94
N GLU A 131 5.10 -5.03 -9.70
CA GLU A 131 4.12 -6.03 -9.28
C GLU A 131 4.62 -6.69 -8.00
N ILE A 132 3.75 -6.77 -6.99
CA ILE A 132 4.12 -7.19 -5.65
C ILE A 132 3.13 -8.23 -5.15
N SER A 133 3.67 -9.34 -4.63
CA SER A 133 2.93 -10.34 -3.87
C SER A 133 3.29 -10.20 -2.40
N CYS A 134 2.31 -10.30 -1.52
CA CYS A 134 2.55 -10.10 -0.09
C CYS A 134 1.66 -11.00 0.77
N THR A 135 2.17 -11.34 1.95
CA THR A 135 1.46 -12.13 2.94
C THR A 135 1.66 -11.48 4.31
N TYR A 136 0.58 -11.42 5.08
CA TYR A 136 0.56 -10.82 6.42
C TYR A 136 0.01 -11.82 7.42
N ALA A 137 0.54 -11.77 8.64
CA ALA A 137 -0.01 -12.51 9.76
C ALA A 137 -0.86 -11.58 10.62
N ARG A 138 -2.02 -12.07 11.03
CA ARG A 138 -2.89 -11.39 12.01
C ARG A 138 -2.46 -11.81 13.40
N LEU A 139 -2.10 -10.84 14.21
CA LEU A 139 -1.58 -11.08 15.58
C LEU A 139 -2.67 -11.02 16.64
#